data_8d72ac17a22135ceac90441f63e01e89
#
_entry.id   8d72ac17a22135ceac90441f63e01e89
#
_cell.length_a   1.000
_cell.length_b   1.000
_cell.length_c   1.000
_cell.angle_alpha   90.00
_cell.angle_beta   90.00
_cell.angle_gamma   90.00
#
_symmetry.space_group_name_H-M   'P 1'
#
loop_
_entity.id
_entity.type
_entity.pdbx_description
1 polymer ?
#
loop_
_entity_poly.entity_id
_entity_poly.type
_entity_poly.pdbx_seq_one_letter_code
_entity_poly.pdbx_strand_id
1 'polypeptide(L)'
;MNRMKTLWSVLGALAILITGNTFAAHHEKGESAANPPGTPSANARQARAAQARAMRASTEACWIKSNTRQLGDWEFSGEWSNPQGVRTRFNGEMTVTQKSPGTFQAKGKNLSRDNEFENVWGVKDGKYAMNDNPFTVAHCSELENGNFFIVQQWTGQNGEFEWKAFFAADHVTNVNQFRPLSIEEHNEAPYAPFLTRWDTRVK
;
A
#
# COMPACT_ATOMS: atom_id res chain seq x y z
N MET A 1 22.79 -28.23 -21.58
CA MET A 1 22.08 -26.97 -21.83
C MET A 1 20.76 -27.02 -21.08
N ASN A 2 20.79 -26.71 -19.79
CA ASN A 2 19.58 -26.69 -18.94
C ASN A 2 19.08 -25.26 -18.80
N ARG A 3 17.84 -25.08 -19.20
CA ARG A 3 17.10 -23.81 -19.15
C ARG A 3 16.79 -23.44 -17.70
N MET A 4 17.39 -22.41 -17.20
CA MET A 4 16.91 -21.70 -16.03
C MET A 4 15.66 -20.88 -16.42
N LYS A 5 14.50 -21.54 -16.34
CA LYS A 5 13.21 -20.86 -16.19
C LYS A 5 13.01 -20.67 -14.71
N THR A 6 13.25 -19.50 -14.19
CA THR A 6 12.73 -19.18 -12.86
C THR A 6 12.66 -17.68 -12.63
N LEU A 7 11.49 -17.30 -12.17
CA LEU A 7 11.14 -16.21 -11.28
C LEU A 7 11.38 -14.80 -11.80
N TRP A 8 10.27 -14.18 -12.15
CA TRP A 8 9.93 -12.87 -11.62
C TRP A 8 8.49 -12.54 -12.02
N SER A 9 7.54 -13.32 -11.47
CA SER A 9 6.21 -12.80 -11.13
C SER A 9 6.32 -12.18 -9.74
N VAL A 10 7.08 -11.12 -9.60
CA VAL A 10 7.21 -10.41 -8.32
C VAL A 10 6.29 -9.21 -8.36
N LEU A 11 5.03 -9.50 -8.39
CA LEU A 11 3.90 -8.70 -7.92
C LEU A 11 2.64 -9.57 -8.05
N GLY A 12 2.70 -10.74 -7.48
CA GLY A 12 1.57 -11.65 -7.42
C GLY A 12 1.95 -12.91 -6.67
N ALA A 13 1.29 -13.11 -5.56
CA ALA A 13 1.31 -14.29 -4.71
C ALA A 13 2.45 -14.38 -3.69
N LEU A 14 2.26 -13.69 -2.57
CA LEU A 14 2.76 -14.13 -1.29
C LEU A 14 1.57 -14.63 -0.47
N ALA A 15 1.26 -15.92 -0.58
CA ALA A 15 0.28 -16.57 0.28
C ALA A 15 0.86 -16.67 1.69
N ILE A 16 0.30 -15.93 2.63
CA ILE A 16 0.64 -16.02 4.06
C ILE A 16 -0.32 -17.00 4.71
N LEU A 17 0.20 -18.16 5.12
CA LEU A 17 -0.46 -19.05 6.07
C LEU A 17 -0.38 -18.42 7.46
N ILE A 18 -1.48 -17.89 7.93
CA ILE A 18 -1.61 -17.44 9.32
C ILE A 18 -2.06 -18.66 10.13
N THR A 19 -1.13 -19.25 10.89
CA THR A 19 -1.49 -20.19 11.96
C THR A 19 -1.94 -19.39 13.17
N GLY A 20 -3.20 -19.57 13.54
CA GLY A 20 -3.82 -18.89 14.66
C GLY A 20 -3.22 -19.35 16.01
N ASN A 21 -2.81 -18.39 16.82
CA ASN A 21 -2.59 -18.60 18.23
C ASN A 21 -3.86 -18.22 19.00
N THR A 22 -4.55 -19.24 19.52
CA THR A 22 -5.64 -19.10 20.46
C THR A 22 -5.07 -18.71 21.83
N PHE A 23 -5.33 -17.49 22.26
CA PHE A 23 -5.16 -17.11 23.66
C PHE A 23 -6.34 -17.62 24.48
N ALA A 24 -6.03 -18.50 25.43
CA ALA A 24 -6.99 -18.96 26.43
C ALA A 24 -7.38 -17.82 27.38
N ALA A 25 -8.67 -17.54 27.47
CA ALA A 25 -9.20 -16.59 28.44
C ALA A 25 -9.25 -17.25 29.83
N HIS A 26 -8.46 -16.74 30.77
CA HIS A 26 -8.68 -17.00 32.20
C HIS A 26 -9.84 -16.14 32.69
N HIS A 27 -10.91 -16.81 33.13
CA HIS A 27 -11.99 -16.20 33.88
C HIS A 27 -11.54 -16.07 35.35
N GLU A 28 -11.26 -14.86 35.78
CA GLU A 28 -11.29 -14.51 37.19
C GLU A 28 -12.54 -13.68 37.50
N LYS A 29 -13.31 -14.21 38.45
CA LYS A 29 -14.45 -13.56 39.10
C LYS A 29 -13.94 -12.63 40.17
N GLY A 30 -14.43 -11.40 40.20
CA GLY A 30 -14.49 -10.71 41.46
C GLY A 30 -13.92 -9.29 41.45
N GLU A 31 -14.69 -8.41 42.03
CA GLU A 31 -14.41 -7.09 42.55
C GLU A 31 -14.47 -5.90 41.59
N SER A 32 -15.47 -5.08 41.91
CA SER A 32 -15.66 -3.73 41.42
C SER A 32 -14.44 -2.88 41.82
N ALA A 33 -13.36 -2.99 41.07
CA ALA A 33 -12.20 -2.16 41.27
C ALA A 33 -12.49 -0.77 40.67
N ALA A 34 -12.39 0.25 41.54
CA ALA A 34 -12.34 1.64 41.11
C ALA A 34 -11.33 1.79 39.95
N ASN A 35 -11.73 2.44 38.86
CA ASN A 35 -10.86 2.65 37.72
C ASN A 35 -9.49 3.23 38.18
N PRO A 36 -8.35 2.65 37.78
CA PRO A 36 -7.05 3.15 38.17
C PRO A 36 -6.89 4.60 37.68
N PRO A 37 -6.14 5.44 38.44
CA PRO A 37 -5.91 6.83 38.04
C PRO A 37 -5.30 6.89 36.64
N GLY A 38 -5.98 7.60 35.70
CA GLY A 38 -5.54 7.72 34.31
C GLY A 38 -6.40 6.98 33.27
N THR A 39 -7.35 6.15 33.69
CA THR A 39 -8.28 5.50 32.73
C THR A 39 -9.25 6.53 32.12
N PRO A 40 -9.28 6.72 30.77
CA PRO A 40 -10.18 7.67 30.14
C PRO A 40 -11.65 7.33 30.45
N SER A 41 -12.47 8.35 30.70
CA SER A 41 -13.92 8.17 30.90
C SER A 41 -14.58 7.51 29.68
N ALA A 42 -15.74 6.89 29.86
CA ALA A 42 -16.51 6.28 28.76
C ALA A 42 -16.76 7.29 27.63
N ASN A 43 -17.11 8.53 27.96
CA ASN A 43 -17.32 9.61 26.99
C ASN A 43 -16.05 9.94 26.22
N ALA A 44 -14.89 9.98 26.87
CA ALA A 44 -13.60 10.21 26.20
C ALA A 44 -13.22 9.08 25.23
N ARG A 45 -13.50 7.83 25.59
CA ARG A 45 -13.29 6.66 24.70
C ARG A 45 -14.23 6.72 23.50
N GLN A 46 -15.50 7.06 23.70
CA GLN A 46 -16.48 7.21 22.62
C GLN A 46 -16.10 8.35 21.67
N ALA A 47 -15.67 9.50 22.19
CA ALA A 47 -15.22 10.62 21.39
C ALA A 47 -13.98 10.27 20.53
N ARG A 48 -12.99 9.58 21.11
CA ARG A 48 -11.81 9.09 20.36
C ARG A 48 -12.19 8.09 19.27
N ALA A 49 -13.13 7.18 19.55
CA ALA A 49 -13.61 6.22 18.55
C ALA A 49 -14.35 6.91 17.40
N ALA A 50 -15.17 7.92 17.68
CA ALA A 50 -15.84 8.71 16.65
C ALA A 50 -14.85 9.50 15.80
N GLN A 51 -13.85 10.13 16.41
CA GLN A 51 -12.79 10.84 15.70
C GLN A 51 -11.99 9.89 14.80
N ALA A 52 -11.60 8.71 15.28
CA ALA A 52 -10.89 7.71 14.49
C ALA A 52 -11.70 7.23 13.28
N ARG A 53 -13.02 7.05 13.44
CA ARG A 53 -13.92 6.71 12.32
C ARG A 53 -13.99 7.83 11.28
N ALA A 54 -14.12 9.08 11.72
CA ALA A 54 -14.15 10.23 10.83
C ALA A 54 -12.84 10.38 10.04
N MET A 55 -11.69 10.20 10.69
CA MET A 55 -10.38 10.22 10.02
C MET A 55 -10.26 9.10 8.97
N ARG A 56 -10.69 7.88 9.29
CA ARG A 56 -10.68 6.76 8.32
C ARG A 56 -11.55 7.06 7.10
N ALA A 57 -12.77 7.56 7.31
CA ALA A 57 -13.68 7.92 6.22
C ALA A 57 -13.10 9.03 5.33
N SER A 58 -12.44 10.02 5.92
CA SER A 58 -11.76 11.09 5.18
C SER A 58 -10.58 10.56 4.36
N THR A 59 -9.77 9.69 4.94
CA THR A 59 -8.63 9.05 4.24
C THR A 59 -9.11 8.18 3.08
N GLU A 60 -10.18 7.40 3.28
CA GLU A 60 -10.78 6.57 2.24
C GLU A 60 -11.32 7.41 1.07
N ALA A 61 -12.07 8.47 1.38
CA ALA A 61 -12.60 9.38 0.36
C ALA A 61 -11.48 10.05 -0.45
N CYS A 62 -10.43 10.54 0.22
CA CYS A 62 -9.24 11.10 -0.42
C CYS A 62 -8.58 10.06 -1.34
N TRP A 63 -8.38 8.84 -0.86
CA TRP A 63 -7.73 7.76 -1.61
C TRP A 63 -8.55 7.35 -2.84
N ILE A 64 -9.88 7.21 -2.72
CA ILE A 64 -10.76 6.93 -3.86
C ILE A 64 -10.67 8.06 -4.89
N LYS A 65 -10.76 9.33 -4.45
CA LYS A 65 -10.68 10.49 -5.33
C LYS A 65 -9.37 10.56 -6.09
N SER A 66 -8.23 10.29 -5.43
CA SER A 66 -6.91 10.28 -6.07
C SER A 66 -6.79 9.17 -7.12
N ASN A 67 -7.29 7.97 -6.83
CA ASN A 67 -7.28 6.85 -7.78
C ASN A 67 -8.23 7.06 -8.96
N THR A 68 -9.37 7.74 -8.75
CA THR A 68 -10.27 8.13 -9.84
C THR A 68 -9.57 9.07 -10.84
N ARG A 69 -8.62 9.89 -10.40
CA ARG A 69 -7.81 10.74 -11.29
C ARG A 69 -6.86 9.95 -12.19
N GLN A 70 -6.53 8.72 -11.82
CA GLN A 70 -5.65 7.87 -12.64
C GLN A 70 -6.37 7.18 -13.79
N LEU A 71 -7.70 7.27 -13.91
CA LEU A 71 -8.43 6.61 -14.98
C LEU A 71 -7.95 7.10 -16.36
N GLY A 72 -7.69 6.17 -17.28
CA GLY A 72 -7.22 6.43 -18.64
C GLY A 72 -5.92 5.73 -18.98
N ASP A 73 -5.30 6.17 -20.07
CA ASP A 73 -4.09 5.56 -20.63
C ASP A 73 -2.84 6.30 -20.16
N TRP A 74 -1.80 5.51 -19.85
CA TRP A 74 -0.56 5.97 -19.27
C TRP A 74 0.64 5.27 -19.88
N GLU A 75 1.69 6.03 -20.12
CA GLU A 75 3.03 5.51 -20.30
C GLU A 75 3.78 5.59 -18.97
N PHE A 76 4.55 4.57 -18.63
CA PHE A 76 5.37 4.58 -17.45
C PHE A 76 6.82 4.27 -17.75
N SER A 77 7.70 4.84 -16.94
CA SER A 77 9.13 4.52 -16.91
C SER A 77 9.64 4.53 -15.50
N GLY A 78 10.71 3.81 -15.24
CA GLY A 78 11.27 3.77 -13.90
C GLY A 78 12.57 3.01 -13.81
N GLU A 79 13.02 2.90 -12.57
CA GLU A 79 14.22 2.17 -12.20
C GLU A 79 13.94 1.42 -10.90
N TRP A 80 14.33 0.18 -10.82
CA TRP A 80 14.36 -0.58 -9.59
C TRP A 80 15.78 -1.01 -9.25
N SER A 81 16.10 -1.11 -7.97
CA SER A 81 17.36 -1.64 -7.48
C SER A 81 17.15 -2.91 -6.67
N ASN A 82 18.04 -3.87 -6.83
CA ASN A 82 18.06 -5.05 -5.96
C ASN A 82 18.87 -4.76 -4.68
N PRO A 83 18.88 -5.67 -3.70
CA PRO A 83 19.66 -5.52 -2.46
C PRO A 83 21.17 -5.36 -2.68
N GLN A 84 21.70 -5.81 -3.82
CA GLN A 84 23.11 -5.68 -4.22
C GLN A 84 23.41 -4.33 -4.91
N GLY A 85 22.41 -3.43 -5.00
CA GLY A 85 22.56 -2.11 -5.63
C GLY A 85 22.54 -2.12 -7.15
N VAL A 86 22.26 -3.28 -7.79
CA VAL A 86 22.13 -3.36 -9.25
C VAL A 86 20.83 -2.67 -9.66
N ARG A 87 20.95 -1.70 -10.56
CA ARG A 87 19.81 -0.92 -11.06
C ARG A 87 19.36 -1.44 -12.41
N THR A 88 18.06 -1.57 -12.56
CA THR A 88 17.42 -1.99 -13.82
C THR A 88 16.35 -1.00 -14.20
N ARG A 89 16.44 -0.46 -15.41
CA ARG A 89 15.42 0.42 -15.97
C ARG A 89 14.30 -0.40 -16.59
N PHE A 90 13.11 0.15 -16.56
CA PHE A 90 11.92 -0.41 -17.19
C PHE A 90 11.05 0.70 -17.76
N ASN A 91 10.25 0.35 -18.75
CA ASN A 91 9.22 1.20 -19.31
C ASN A 91 8.06 0.35 -19.83
N GLY A 92 6.92 0.98 -20.04
CA GLY A 92 5.74 0.32 -20.56
C GLY A 92 4.55 1.24 -20.68
N GLU A 93 3.42 0.63 -20.91
CA GLU A 93 2.13 1.28 -21.08
C GLU A 93 1.06 0.58 -20.24
N MET A 94 0.05 1.30 -19.81
CA MET A 94 -1.08 0.74 -19.08
C MET A 94 -2.34 1.57 -19.26
N THR A 95 -3.47 0.89 -19.13
CA THR A 95 -4.79 1.52 -19.01
C THR A 95 -5.31 1.28 -17.59
N VAL A 96 -5.72 2.35 -16.92
CA VAL A 96 -6.36 2.30 -15.62
C VAL A 96 -7.86 2.47 -15.76
N THR A 97 -8.62 1.53 -15.22
CA THR A 97 -10.10 1.52 -15.24
C THR A 97 -10.66 1.36 -13.83
N GLN A 98 -11.91 1.78 -13.64
CA GLN A 98 -12.66 1.52 -12.42
C GLN A 98 -13.56 0.30 -12.63
N LYS A 99 -13.35 -0.78 -11.86
CA LYS A 99 -14.17 -2.02 -11.92
C LYS A 99 -15.48 -1.89 -11.15
N SER A 100 -15.44 -1.20 -10.02
CA SER A 100 -16.59 -0.90 -9.16
C SER A 100 -16.27 0.30 -8.26
N PRO A 101 -17.22 0.90 -7.55
CA PRO A 101 -16.93 1.95 -6.60
C PRO A 101 -15.81 1.56 -5.62
N GLY A 102 -14.74 2.35 -5.58
CA GLY A 102 -13.57 2.10 -4.73
C GLY A 102 -12.64 0.96 -5.20
N THR A 103 -12.87 0.36 -6.37
CA THR A 103 -12.01 -0.69 -6.94
C THR A 103 -11.52 -0.31 -8.31
N PHE A 104 -10.21 -0.40 -8.52
CA PHE A 104 -9.51 0.01 -9.73
C PHE A 104 -8.71 -1.16 -10.30
N GLN A 105 -8.39 -1.08 -11.58
CA GLN A 105 -7.60 -2.07 -12.31
C GLN A 105 -6.65 -1.35 -13.26
N ALA A 106 -5.39 -1.77 -13.27
CA ALA A 106 -4.46 -1.45 -14.34
C ALA A 106 -4.15 -2.70 -15.14
N LYS A 107 -4.30 -2.61 -16.45
CA LYS A 107 -3.79 -3.60 -17.42
C LYS A 107 -2.76 -2.93 -18.29
N GLY A 108 -1.66 -3.60 -18.54
CA GLY A 108 -0.61 -3.01 -19.33
C GLY A 108 0.45 -3.98 -19.76
N LYS A 109 1.47 -3.44 -20.41
CA LYS A 109 2.62 -4.18 -20.90
C LYS A 109 3.91 -3.50 -20.45
N ASN A 110 4.80 -4.27 -19.83
CA ASN A 110 6.17 -3.84 -19.59
C ASN A 110 6.98 -4.11 -20.85
N LEU A 111 7.31 -3.07 -21.60
CA LEU A 111 8.00 -3.16 -22.89
C LEU A 111 9.45 -3.62 -22.73
N SER A 112 10.11 -3.28 -21.61
CA SER A 112 11.49 -3.70 -21.34
C SER A 112 11.64 -5.20 -21.09
N ARG A 113 10.55 -5.88 -20.71
CA ARG A 113 10.52 -7.32 -20.36
C ARG A 113 9.62 -8.13 -21.28
N ASP A 114 8.92 -7.47 -22.20
CA ASP A 114 7.92 -8.05 -23.09
C ASP A 114 6.90 -8.93 -22.35
N ASN A 115 6.37 -8.43 -21.22
CA ASN A 115 5.37 -9.13 -20.45
C ASN A 115 4.15 -8.25 -20.13
N GLU A 116 2.98 -8.84 -20.19
CA GLU A 116 1.73 -8.22 -19.77
C GLU A 116 1.57 -8.35 -18.24
N PHE A 117 0.84 -7.40 -17.67
CA PHE A 117 0.46 -7.43 -16.26
C PHE A 117 -0.98 -6.96 -16.06
N GLU A 118 -1.56 -7.43 -14.99
CA GLU A 118 -2.84 -6.97 -14.48
C GLU A 118 -2.73 -6.77 -12.97
N ASN A 119 -3.10 -5.58 -12.49
CA ASN A 119 -3.19 -5.28 -11.07
C ASN A 119 -4.59 -4.78 -10.74
N VAL A 120 -5.16 -5.29 -9.66
CA VAL A 120 -6.44 -4.85 -9.12
C VAL A 120 -6.20 -4.35 -7.70
N TRP A 121 -6.65 -3.13 -7.39
CA TRP A 121 -6.56 -2.58 -6.05
C TRP A 121 -7.86 -1.90 -5.66
N GLY A 122 -8.15 -1.90 -4.37
CA GLY A 122 -9.41 -1.35 -3.91
C GLY A 122 -9.50 -1.21 -2.39
N VAL A 123 -10.60 -0.60 -1.97
CA VAL A 123 -11.02 -0.49 -0.59
C VAL A 123 -12.44 -1.01 -0.44
N LYS A 124 -12.65 -1.85 0.58
CA LYS A 124 -13.97 -2.35 0.98
C LYS A 124 -14.04 -2.38 2.49
N ASP A 125 -15.04 -1.71 3.05
CA ASP A 125 -15.25 -1.64 4.51
C ASP A 125 -14.01 -1.14 5.28
N GLY A 126 -13.29 -0.14 4.70
CA GLY A 126 -12.07 0.43 5.26
C GLY A 126 -10.84 -0.49 5.18
N LYS A 127 -10.92 -1.60 4.45
CA LYS A 127 -9.80 -2.51 4.21
C LYS A 127 -9.29 -2.34 2.79
N TYR A 128 -8.01 -2.05 2.68
CA TYR A 128 -7.33 -1.85 1.39
C TYR A 128 -6.58 -3.12 1.00
N ALA A 129 -6.63 -3.47 -0.28
CA ALA A 129 -5.85 -4.57 -0.83
C ALA A 129 -5.45 -4.30 -2.29
N MET A 130 -4.33 -4.88 -2.71
CA MET A 130 -3.88 -4.97 -4.10
C MET A 130 -3.57 -6.42 -4.44
N ASN A 131 -4.29 -6.98 -5.45
CA ASN A 131 -4.19 -8.40 -5.80
C ASN A 131 -4.31 -9.30 -4.55
N ASP A 132 -5.32 -9.04 -3.72
CA ASP A 132 -5.60 -9.71 -2.43
C ASP A 132 -4.54 -9.50 -1.32
N ASN A 133 -3.46 -8.77 -1.58
CA ASN A 133 -2.48 -8.42 -0.56
C ASN A 133 -2.94 -7.16 0.20
N PRO A 134 -3.16 -7.26 1.52
CA PRO A 134 -3.62 -6.13 2.31
C PRO A 134 -2.53 -5.06 2.47
N PHE A 135 -2.96 -3.81 2.49
CA PHE A 135 -2.11 -2.67 2.82
C PHE A 135 -2.86 -1.64 3.68
N THR A 136 -2.14 -0.67 4.21
CA THR A 136 -2.71 0.46 4.91
C THR A 136 -2.43 1.75 4.16
N VAL A 137 -3.36 2.70 4.18
CA VAL A 137 -3.13 4.06 3.72
C VAL A 137 -2.73 4.88 4.95
N ALA A 138 -1.43 5.08 5.11
CA ALA A 138 -0.87 5.82 6.24
C ALA A 138 -1.13 7.32 6.13
N HIS A 139 -1.21 7.83 4.89
CA HIS A 139 -1.51 9.22 4.61
C HIS A 139 -2.19 9.37 3.25
N CYS A 140 -3.15 10.28 3.17
CA CYS A 140 -3.69 10.79 1.91
C CYS A 140 -4.10 12.25 2.13
N SER A 141 -3.61 13.13 1.26
CA SER A 141 -3.98 14.55 1.27
C SER A 141 -4.21 15.06 -0.15
N GLU A 142 -5.25 15.86 -0.31
CA GLU A 142 -5.45 16.70 -1.49
C GLU A 142 -4.76 18.04 -1.24
N LEU A 143 -3.93 18.47 -2.18
CA LEU A 143 -3.20 19.72 -2.15
C LEU A 143 -4.03 20.84 -2.78
N GLU A 144 -3.68 22.11 -2.52
CA GLU A 144 -4.42 23.29 -2.97
C GLU A 144 -4.63 23.36 -4.50
N ASN A 145 -3.66 22.83 -5.27
CA ASN A 145 -3.76 22.73 -6.73
C ASN A 145 -4.57 21.53 -7.23
N GLY A 146 -5.23 20.78 -6.33
CA GLY A 146 -5.99 19.57 -6.62
C GLY A 146 -5.14 18.34 -6.92
N ASN A 147 -3.84 18.38 -6.72
CA ASN A 147 -2.98 17.21 -6.73
C ASN A 147 -3.13 16.40 -5.45
N PHE A 148 -2.60 15.17 -5.42
CA PHE A 148 -2.67 14.31 -4.24
C PHE A 148 -1.29 13.83 -3.83
N PHE A 149 -1.10 13.69 -2.53
CA PHE A 149 0.04 12.97 -1.97
C PHE A 149 -0.48 11.79 -1.12
N ILE A 150 0.07 10.60 -1.38
CA ILE A 150 -0.36 9.36 -0.73
C ILE A 150 0.85 8.62 -0.20
N VAL A 151 0.67 8.02 0.99
CA VAL A 151 1.60 7.05 1.57
C VAL A 151 0.84 5.77 1.88
N GLN A 152 1.29 4.67 1.31
CA GLN A 152 0.78 3.32 1.58
C GLN A 152 1.87 2.47 2.20
N GLN A 153 1.47 1.55 3.08
CA GLN A 153 2.39 0.66 3.77
C GLN A 153 1.83 -0.76 3.78
N TRP A 154 2.70 -1.72 3.56
CA TRP A 154 2.37 -3.14 3.71
C TRP A 154 3.57 -3.92 4.23
N THR A 155 3.27 -5.04 4.88
CA THR A 155 4.29 -5.93 5.44
C THR A 155 4.31 -7.23 4.64
N GLY A 156 5.46 -7.55 4.09
CA GLY A 156 5.74 -8.83 3.45
C GLY A 156 6.55 -9.75 4.38
N GLN A 157 6.84 -10.96 3.92
CA GLN A 157 7.62 -11.95 4.69
C GLN A 157 9.03 -11.45 5.06
N ASN A 158 9.64 -10.65 4.19
CA ASN A 158 11.04 -10.25 4.31
C ASN A 158 11.22 -8.80 4.76
N GLY A 159 10.15 -8.05 4.92
CA GLY A 159 10.26 -6.64 5.29
C GLY A 159 8.97 -5.85 5.17
N GLU A 160 9.10 -4.60 5.51
CA GLU A 160 8.07 -3.59 5.35
C GLU A 160 8.33 -2.78 4.08
N PHE A 161 7.26 -2.46 3.39
CA PHE A 161 7.30 -1.65 2.17
C PHE A 161 6.51 -0.38 2.41
N GLU A 162 7.04 0.72 1.93
CA GLU A 162 6.37 2.00 1.90
C GLU A 162 6.34 2.54 0.47
N TRP A 163 5.16 2.85 -0.04
CA TRP A 163 4.95 3.47 -1.33
C TRP A 163 4.49 4.90 -1.12
N LYS A 164 5.23 5.83 -1.69
CA LYS A 164 4.90 7.25 -1.70
C LYS A 164 4.61 7.67 -3.12
N ALA A 165 3.48 8.32 -3.33
CA ALA A 165 3.10 8.80 -4.64
C ALA A 165 2.56 10.22 -4.62
N PHE A 166 2.93 10.96 -5.63
CA PHE A 166 2.38 12.26 -5.96
C PHE A 166 1.59 12.14 -7.26
N PHE A 167 0.32 12.51 -7.23
CA PHE A 167 -0.60 12.46 -8.35
C PHE A 167 -0.93 13.87 -8.82
N ALA A 168 -0.56 14.21 -10.06
CA ALA A 168 -1.05 15.37 -10.78
C ALA A 168 -2.07 14.95 -11.85
N ALA A 169 -2.59 15.92 -12.60
CA ALA A 169 -3.59 15.66 -13.63
C ALA A 169 -3.03 14.85 -14.82
N ASP A 170 -1.76 15.08 -15.14
CA ASP A 170 -1.06 14.58 -16.32
C ASP A 170 0.14 13.67 -16.01
N HIS A 171 0.55 13.58 -14.75
CA HIS A 171 1.65 12.72 -14.34
C HIS A 171 1.48 12.15 -12.93
N VAL A 172 2.12 11.02 -12.69
CA VAL A 172 2.28 10.40 -11.37
C VAL A 172 3.77 10.13 -11.14
N THR A 173 4.27 10.52 -9.99
CA THR A 173 5.61 10.13 -9.53
C THR A 173 5.48 9.30 -8.29
N ASN A 174 6.14 8.14 -8.26
CA ASN A 174 6.11 7.29 -7.07
C ASN A 174 7.48 6.69 -6.74
N VAL A 175 7.65 6.41 -5.46
CA VAL A 175 8.83 5.75 -4.91
C VAL A 175 8.36 4.62 -3.99
N ASN A 176 8.85 3.42 -4.24
CA ASN A 176 8.75 2.31 -3.31
C ASN A 176 10.03 2.22 -2.48
N GLN A 177 9.87 2.08 -1.19
CA GLN A 177 10.96 1.94 -0.23
C GLN A 177 10.79 0.63 0.54
N PHE A 178 11.90 0.03 0.92
CA PHE A 178 11.94 -1.25 1.60
C PHE A 178 12.75 -1.15 2.89
N ARG A 179 12.23 -1.78 3.96
CA ARG A 179 12.91 -1.97 5.24
C ARG A 179 12.85 -3.44 5.62
N PRO A 180 14.00 -4.15 5.74
CA PRO A 180 14.01 -5.56 6.12
C PRO A 180 13.57 -5.76 7.56
N LEU A 181 12.81 -6.85 7.85
CA LEU A 181 12.39 -7.24 9.20
C LEU A 181 13.41 -8.12 9.91
N SER A 182 14.34 -8.76 9.17
CA SER A 182 15.25 -9.80 9.68
C SER A 182 16.43 -9.29 10.51
N ILE A 183 16.54 -7.99 10.73
CA ILE A 183 17.64 -7.41 11.47
C ILE A 183 17.09 -6.95 12.82
N GLU A 184 17.22 -7.81 13.84
CA GLU A 184 16.70 -7.57 15.20
C GLU A 184 17.14 -6.24 15.82
N GLU A 185 18.26 -5.68 15.36
CA GLU A 185 18.80 -4.40 15.82
C GLU A 185 18.29 -3.19 15.00
N HIS A 186 17.44 -3.38 14.00
CA HIS A 186 17.11 -2.34 13.03
C HIS A 186 15.62 -1.95 12.98
N ASN A 187 14.93 -1.95 14.12
CA ASN A 187 13.61 -1.32 14.19
C ASN A 187 13.63 0.16 13.74
N GLU A 188 14.80 0.77 13.68
CA GLU A 188 15.06 2.14 13.26
C GLU A 188 15.75 2.25 11.89
N ALA A 189 15.98 1.13 11.18
CA ALA A 189 16.62 1.19 9.87
C ALA A 189 15.75 2.02 8.91
N PRO A 190 16.32 3.03 8.24
CA PRO A 190 15.58 3.85 7.31
C PRO A 190 15.11 3.01 6.13
N TYR A 191 13.94 3.34 5.59
CA TYR A 191 13.48 2.76 4.34
C TYR A 191 14.44 3.12 3.20
N ALA A 192 14.93 2.13 2.48
CA ALA A 192 15.79 2.31 1.31
C ALA A 192 14.96 2.32 0.01
N PRO A 193 15.14 3.30 -0.87
CA PRO A 193 14.48 3.30 -2.17
C PRO A 193 14.92 2.08 -2.98
N PHE A 194 13.96 1.30 -3.49
CA PHE A 194 14.26 0.19 -4.39
C PHE A 194 13.52 0.29 -5.73
N LEU A 195 12.50 1.14 -5.83
CA LEU A 195 11.81 1.44 -7.08
C LEU A 195 11.46 2.92 -7.12
N THR A 196 11.74 3.53 -8.26
CA THR A 196 11.24 4.86 -8.63
C THR A 196 10.53 4.75 -9.96
N ARG A 197 9.33 5.33 -10.09
CA ARG A 197 8.52 5.24 -11.30
C ARG A 197 7.86 6.58 -11.59
N TRP A 198 7.79 6.91 -12.87
CA TRP A 198 7.12 8.08 -13.43
C TRP A 198 6.10 7.61 -14.45
N ASP A 199 4.87 8.06 -14.30
CA ASP A 199 3.79 7.78 -15.24
C ASP A 199 3.36 9.10 -15.88
N THR A 200 3.19 9.11 -17.19
CA THR A 200 2.72 10.26 -17.96
C THR A 200 1.43 9.87 -18.66
N ARG A 201 0.42 10.74 -18.59
CA ARG A 201 -0.86 10.49 -19.25
C ARG A 201 -0.70 10.59 -20.75
N VAL A 202 -1.22 9.60 -21.47
CA VAL A 202 -1.34 9.65 -22.93
C VAL A 202 -2.47 10.62 -23.30
N LYS A 203 -2.20 11.54 -24.22
CA LYS A 203 -3.14 12.58 -24.66
C LYS A 203 -4.05 12.06 -25.79
#